data_1d1a5918d0cad7233707901ba0fc1def
#
_entry.id   1d1a5918d0cad7233707901ba0fc1def
#
_cell.length_a   1.000
_cell.length_b   1.000
_cell.length_c   1.000
_cell.angle_alpha   90.00
_cell.angle_beta   90.00
_cell.angle_gamma   90.00
#
_symmetry.space_group_name_H-M   'P 1'
#
loop_
_entity.id
_entity.type
_entity.pdbx_description
1 polymer ?
#
loop_
_entity_poly.entity_id
_entity_poly.type
_entity_poly.pdbx_seq_one_letter_code
_entity_poly.pdbx_strand_id
1 'polypeptide(L)'
;SRVKILSSLKIDETRVPQDGRFRTFAFGRDIDFRVSTFPTPVGEKVAIRVLDPTVGLKGVENLGLVGHAAQMIEEAIKKPFGMILVTGPTGSGKTTTLYALLQELNNVETNVLSLEDPVEYFVEGLNQSQVRPEIGYDFVSGLRQIVRQDPDVIMVGEIRDGETAKLAVQAALTGHIVLSTLHTNNSIGVVPRLIDMGVEPFLLPSSLNLMLSQRLVR
;
A
#
# COMPACT_ATOMS: atom_id res chain seq x y z
N SER A 1 -22.20 -1.29 -21.72
CA SER A 1 -22.48 0.09 -21.25
C SER A 1 -22.79 0.17 -19.76
N ARG A 2 -23.62 -0.73 -19.15
CA ARG A 2 -23.96 -0.65 -17.71
C ARG A 2 -22.76 -0.70 -16.76
N VAL A 3 -21.77 -1.54 -17.05
CA VAL A 3 -20.53 -1.62 -16.28
C VAL A 3 -19.79 -0.30 -16.29
N LYS A 4 -19.68 0.36 -17.46
CA LYS A 4 -19.03 1.68 -17.56
C LYS A 4 -19.75 2.75 -16.73
N ILE A 5 -21.08 2.74 -16.71
CA ILE A 5 -21.87 3.69 -15.89
C ILE A 5 -21.56 3.47 -14.41
N LEU A 6 -21.62 2.24 -13.94
CA LEU A 6 -21.35 1.91 -12.53
C LEU A 6 -19.91 2.28 -12.11
N SER A 7 -18.95 2.15 -13.02
CA SER A 7 -17.55 2.43 -12.77
C SER A 7 -17.12 3.86 -13.10
N SER A 8 -18.07 4.76 -13.42
CA SER A 8 -17.83 6.16 -13.81
C SER A 8 -16.90 6.31 -15.03
N LEU A 9 -16.95 5.33 -15.97
CA LEU A 9 -16.19 5.36 -17.20
C LEU A 9 -16.96 6.05 -18.33
N LYS A 10 -16.25 6.60 -19.31
CA LYS A 10 -16.83 7.23 -20.50
C LYS A 10 -17.51 6.18 -21.37
N ILE A 11 -18.83 6.29 -21.55
CA ILE A 11 -19.65 5.30 -22.27
C ILE A 11 -19.38 5.33 -23.76
N ASP A 12 -19.18 6.54 -24.30
CA ASP A 12 -18.99 6.86 -25.71
C ASP A 12 -17.56 6.63 -26.20
N GLU A 13 -16.57 6.49 -25.30
CA GLU A 13 -15.19 6.22 -25.66
C GLU A 13 -14.92 4.71 -25.60
N THR A 14 -14.71 4.10 -26.78
CA THR A 14 -14.45 2.66 -26.93
C THR A 14 -13.11 2.33 -27.57
N ARG A 15 -12.31 3.37 -27.89
CA ARG A 15 -11.04 3.23 -28.65
C ARG A 15 -9.82 3.15 -27.75
N VAL A 16 -9.97 3.53 -26.48
CA VAL A 16 -8.87 3.52 -25.51
C VAL A 16 -9.25 2.68 -24.27
N PRO A 17 -8.27 2.02 -23.64
CA PRO A 17 -8.50 1.35 -22.36
C PRO A 17 -8.97 2.35 -21.31
N GLN A 18 -9.84 1.90 -20.41
CA GLN A 18 -10.32 2.69 -19.29
C GLN A 18 -10.33 1.83 -18.04
N ASP A 19 -9.93 2.42 -16.92
CA ASP A 19 -9.97 1.80 -15.60
C ASP A 19 -10.91 2.57 -14.68
N GLY A 20 -11.69 1.81 -13.90
CA GLY A 20 -12.65 2.39 -12.97
C GLY A 20 -12.97 1.43 -11.85
N ARG A 21 -13.78 1.91 -10.93
CA ARG A 21 -14.24 1.10 -9.80
C ARG A 21 -15.66 1.47 -9.40
N PHE A 22 -16.32 0.53 -8.77
CA PHE A 22 -17.60 0.78 -8.11
C PHE A 22 -17.73 -0.10 -6.88
N ARG A 23 -18.53 0.35 -5.93
CA ARG A 23 -18.91 -0.41 -4.74
C ARG A 23 -20.39 -0.75 -4.83
N THR A 24 -20.75 -1.92 -4.37
CA THR A 24 -22.15 -2.31 -4.22
C THR A 24 -22.33 -3.17 -2.98
N PHE A 25 -23.49 -3.02 -2.35
CA PHE A 25 -23.88 -3.88 -1.25
C PHE A 25 -24.43 -5.21 -1.81
N ALA A 26 -23.74 -6.31 -1.50
CA ALA A 26 -24.11 -7.65 -1.91
C ALA A 26 -23.73 -8.66 -0.82
N PHE A 27 -24.54 -9.70 -0.68
CA PHE A 27 -24.33 -10.76 0.33
C PHE A 27 -24.19 -10.23 1.77
N GLY A 28 -24.93 -9.15 2.10
CA GLY A 28 -24.93 -8.56 3.44
C GLY A 28 -23.71 -7.68 3.77
N ARG A 29 -22.92 -7.30 2.77
CA ARG A 29 -21.70 -6.48 2.94
C ARG A 29 -21.40 -5.63 1.71
N ASP A 30 -20.54 -4.66 1.87
CA ASP A 30 -20.00 -3.85 0.79
C ASP A 30 -18.88 -4.61 0.08
N ILE A 31 -18.99 -4.70 -1.25
CA ILE A 31 -17.99 -5.32 -2.11
C ILE A 31 -17.52 -4.29 -3.12
N ASP A 32 -16.20 -4.14 -3.24
CA ASP A 32 -15.57 -3.30 -4.23
C ASP A 32 -15.25 -4.08 -5.51
N PHE A 33 -15.44 -3.43 -6.65
CA PHE A 33 -15.15 -3.98 -7.97
C PHE A 33 -14.19 -3.05 -8.70
N ARG A 34 -13.09 -3.58 -9.19
CA ARG A 34 -12.23 -2.94 -10.17
C ARG A 34 -12.61 -3.41 -11.56
N VAL A 35 -12.75 -2.46 -12.46
CA VAL A 35 -13.14 -2.68 -13.84
C VAL A 35 -12.08 -2.11 -14.75
N SER A 36 -11.58 -2.92 -15.66
CA SER A 36 -10.72 -2.47 -16.76
C SER A 36 -11.36 -2.84 -18.09
N THR A 37 -11.42 -1.88 -19.01
CA THR A 37 -11.89 -2.11 -20.38
C THR A 37 -10.73 -2.08 -21.35
N PHE A 38 -10.78 -2.95 -22.35
CA PHE A 38 -9.74 -3.05 -23.37
C PHE A 38 -10.38 -3.13 -24.77
N PRO A 39 -10.07 -2.21 -25.69
CA PRO A 39 -10.60 -2.24 -27.07
C PRO A 39 -10.15 -3.48 -27.81
N THR A 40 -11.06 -4.10 -28.54
CA THR A 40 -10.78 -5.20 -29.49
C THR A 40 -11.53 -4.96 -30.79
N PRO A 41 -11.14 -5.58 -31.91
CA PRO A 41 -11.83 -5.40 -33.20
C PRO A 41 -13.31 -5.78 -33.18
N VAL A 42 -13.73 -6.62 -32.24
CA VAL A 42 -15.12 -7.11 -32.14
C VAL A 42 -15.90 -6.47 -30.98
N GLY A 43 -15.33 -5.47 -30.32
CA GLY A 43 -15.93 -4.78 -29.18
C GLY A 43 -14.95 -4.59 -28.03
N GLU A 44 -15.44 -4.29 -26.84
CA GLU A 44 -14.58 -4.08 -25.66
C GLU A 44 -14.56 -5.34 -24.79
N LYS A 45 -13.36 -5.82 -24.47
CA LYS A 45 -13.15 -6.78 -23.38
C LYS A 45 -13.27 -6.05 -22.05
N VAL A 46 -13.99 -6.64 -21.10
CA VAL A 46 -14.11 -6.10 -19.74
C VAL A 46 -13.52 -7.13 -18.76
N ALA A 47 -12.57 -6.71 -17.96
CA ALA A 47 -12.06 -7.46 -16.84
C ALA A 47 -12.62 -6.85 -15.54
N ILE A 48 -13.18 -7.70 -14.68
CA ILE A 48 -13.71 -7.28 -13.37
C ILE A 48 -13.01 -8.09 -12.30
N ARG A 49 -12.38 -7.38 -11.36
CA ARG A 49 -11.80 -7.96 -10.15
C ARG A 49 -12.71 -7.67 -8.98
N VAL A 50 -13.11 -8.71 -8.28
CA VAL A 50 -13.89 -8.60 -7.04
C VAL A 50 -12.93 -8.42 -5.88
N LEU A 51 -13.12 -7.37 -5.09
CA LEU A 51 -12.33 -7.04 -3.91
C LEU A 51 -13.25 -7.17 -2.69
N ASP A 52 -13.19 -8.33 -2.05
CA ASP A 52 -13.96 -8.60 -0.84
C ASP A 52 -13.11 -8.27 0.39
N PRO A 53 -13.46 -7.23 1.17
CA PRO A 53 -12.67 -6.83 2.33
C PRO A 53 -12.55 -7.94 3.38
N THR A 54 -13.59 -8.76 3.55
CA THR A 54 -13.58 -9.84 4.55
C THR A 54 -12.56 -10.95 4.25
N VAL A 55 -12.14 -11.06 2.99
CA VAL A 55 -11.11 -12.03 2.56
C VAL A 55 -9.72 -11.40 2.63
N GLY A 56 -9.62 -10.10 2.37
CA GLY A 56 -8.35 -9.37 2.24
C GLY A 56 -7.83 -8.75 3.53
N LEU A 57 -8.71 -8.32 4.42
CA LEU A 57 -8.36 -7.70 5.68
C LEU A 57 -8.24 -8.76 6.78
N LYS A 58 -7.02 -9.05 7.20
CA LYS A 58 -6.71 -10.03 8.26
C LYS A 58 -5.84 -9.33 9.29
N GLY A 59 -6.05 -9.64 10.57
CA GLY A 59 -5.14 -9.21 11.62
C GLY A 59 -3.77 -9.87 11.50
N VAL A 60 -2.79 -9.33 12.20
CA VAL A 60 -1.39 -9.82 12.18
C VAL A 60 -1.30 -11.30 12.57
N GLU A 61 -2.14 -11.75 13.49
CA GLU A 61 -2.25 -13.13 13.96
C GLU A 61 -2.66 -14.12 12.85
N ASN A 62 -3.34 -13.63 11.81
CA ASN A 62 -3.81 -14.44 10.68
C ASN A 62 -2.84 -14.47 9.48
N LEU A 63 -1.67 -13.83 9.60
CA LEU A 63 -0.66 -13.81 8.53
C LEU A 63 0.16 -15.12 8.45
N GLY A 64 -0.04 -16.04 9.39
CA GLY A 64 0.73 -17.29 9.46
C GLY A 64 2.18 -17.07 9.92
N LEU A 65 2.48 -15.94 10.52
CA LEU A 65 3.77 -15.64 11.12
C LEU A 65 3.83 -16.26 12.52
N VAL A 66 4.92 -16.97 12.80
CA VAL A 66 5.08 -17.71 14.07
C VAL A 66 6.46 -17.47 14.69
N GLY A 67 6.56 -17.68 15.99
CA GLY A 67 7.81 -17.62 16.74
C GLY A 67 8.50 -16.27 16.64
N HIS A 68 9.80 -16.26 16.37
CA HIS A 68 10.62 -15.06 16.39
C HIS A 68 10.14 -13.98 15.39
N ALA A 69 9.63 -14.38 14.21
CA ALA A 69 9.15 -13.42 13.22
C ALA A 69 7.94 -12.63 13.73
N ALA A 70 6.99 -13.28 14.42
CA ALA A 70 5.84 -12.61 15.03
C ALA A 70 6.29 -11.63 16.13
N GLN A 71 7.21 -12.05 17.00
CA GLN A 71 7.75 -11.20 18.06
C GLN A 71 8.44 -9.95 17.51
N MET A 72 9.26 -10.08 16.46
CA MET A 72 9.92 -8.93 15.85
C MET A 72 8.94 -7.91 15.27
N ILE A 73 7.81 -8.36 14.71
CA ILE A 73 6.77 -7.47 14.23
C ILE A 73 6.11 -6.73 15.39
N GLU A 74 5.72 -7.46 16.45
CA GLU A 74 5.13 -6.85 17.64
C GLU A 74 6.05 -5.82 18.30
N GLU A 75 7.36 -6.07 18.32
CA GLU A 75 8.35 -5.11 18.82
C GLU A 75 8.49 -3.90 17.89
N ALA A 76 8.46 -4.11 16.57
CA ALA A 76 8.63 -3.03 15.59
C ALA A 76 7.45 -2.06 15.57
N ILE A 77 6.21 -2.55 15.68
CA ILE A 77 5.01 -1.70 15.71
C ILE A 77 4.84 -0.91 17.02
N LYS A 78 5.48 -1.34 18.10
CA LYS A 78 5.48 -0.62 19.40
C LYS A 78 6.49 0.53 19.46
N LYS A 79 7.38 0.64 18.48
CA LYS A 79 8.34 1.75 18.43
C LYS A 79 7.61 3.05 18.08
N PRO A 80 8.01 4.17 18.65
CA PRO A 80 7.31 5.43 18.44
C PRO A 80 7.51 6.03 17.03
N PHE A 81 8.55 5.62 16.32
CA PHE A 81 8.89 6.07 14.96
C PHE A 81 9.83 5.09 14.27
N GLY A 82 10.02 5.27 12.99
CA GLY A 82 10.91 4.46 12.16
C GLY A 82 10.16 3.75 11.04
N MET A 83 10.89 2.99 10.23
CA MET A 83 10.37 2.39 9.01
C MET A 83 10.26 0.86 9.13
N ILE A 84 9.15 0.32 8.69
CA ILE A 84 8.91 -1.11 8.52
C ILE A 84 8.76 -1.36 7.02
N LEU A 85 9.64 -2.16 6.45
CA LEU A 85 9.65 -2.48 5.02
C LEU A 85 9.32 -3.95 4.77
N VAL A 86 8.32 -4.18 3.92
CA VAL A 86 7.92 -5.52 3.49
C VAL A 86 8.39 -5.73 2.05
N THR A 87 9.13 -6.82 1.81
CA THR A 87 9.68 -7.14 0.49
C THR A 87 9.31 -8.56 0.06
N GLY A 88 9.45 -8.83 -1.22
CA GLY A 88 9.12 -10.12 -1.83
C GLY A 88 8.55 -9.96 -3.24
N PRO A 89 8.34 -11.07 -3.98
CA PRO A 89 7.78 -11.03 -5.33
C PRO A 89 6.33 -10.58 -5.33
N THR A 90 5.81 -10.32 -6.53
CA THR A 90 4.37 -10.08 -6.73
C THR A 90 3.57 -11.30 -6.25
N GLY A 91 2.47 -11.04 -5.55
CA GLY A 91 1.60 -12.09 -5.01
C GLY A 91 2.12 -12.78 -3.73
N SER A 92 3.21 -12.29 -3.10
CA SER A 92 3.70 -12.84 -1.83
C SER A 92 2.93 -12.37 -0.60
N GLY A 93 1.90 -11.52 -0.76
CA GLY A 93 1.07 -11.03 0.35
C GLY A 93 1.60 -9.75 1.02
N LYS A 94 2.52 -9.00 0.41
CA LYS A 94 3.07 -7.75 0.98
C LYS A 94 1.97 -6.77 1.39
N THR A 95 1.06 -6.49 0.48
CA THR A 95 -0.08 -5.58 0.72
C THR A 95 -0.95 -6.08 1.87
N THR A 96 -1.26 -7.37 1.92
CA THR A 96 -2.02 -7.98 3.01
C THR A 96 -1.33 -7.78 4.35
N THR A 97 0.00 -7.95 4.40
CA THR A 97 0.79 -7.71 5.60
C THR A 97 0.78 -6.24 6.01
N LEU A 98 0.96 -5.31 5.05
CA LEU A 98 0.88 -3.87 5.36
C LEU A 98 -0.49 -3.48 5.92
N TYR A 99 -1.57 -3.98 5.33
CA TYR A 99 -2.92 -3.71 5.84
C TYR A 99 -3.17 -4.30 7.23
N ALA A 100 -2.62 -5.48 7.52
CA ALA A 100 -2.69 -6.06 8.85
C ALA A 100 -1.96 -5.19 9.89
N LEU A 101 -0.76 -4.69 9.54
CA LEU A 101 -0.02 -3.75 10.39
C LEU A 101 -0.75 -2.43 10.58
N LEU A 102 -1.37 -1.91 9.51
CA LEU A 102 -2.18 -0.69 9.58
C LEU A 102 -3.37 -0.86 10.50
N GLN A 103 -4.07 -1.99 10.45
CA GLN A 103 -5.20 -2.26 11.34
C GLN A 103 -4.78 -2.31 12.81
N GLU A 104 -3.60 -2.88 13.10
CA GLU A 104 -3.05 -2.93 14.46
C GLU A 104 -2.68 -1.54 14.99
N LEU A 105 -2.18 -0.67 14.11
CA LEU A 105 -1.80 0.71 14.44
C LEU A 105 -2.97 1.70 14.42
N ASN A 106 -4.11 1.31 13.81
CA ASN A 106 -5.27 2.17 13.66
C ASN A 106 -6.16 2.13 14.91
N ASN A 107 -6.08 3.16 15.70
CA ASN A 107 -6.94 3.38 16.87
C ASN A 107 -7.45 4.84 16.89
N VAL A 108 -8.34 5.15 17.82
CA VAL A 108 -8.99 6.47 17.90
C VAL A 108 -8.03 7.62 18.16
N GLU A 109 -6.87 7.34 18.72
CA GLU A 109 -5.86 8.33 19.09
C GLU A 109 -4.78 8.52 18.01
N THR A 110 -4.72 7.66 16.99
CA THR A 110 -3.69 7.68 15.94
C THR A 110 -4.22 8.22 14.61
N ASN A 111 -3.50 9.17 14.03
CA ASN A 111 -3.78 9.68 12.69
C ASN A 111 -3.01 8.85 11.65
N VAL A 112 -3.73 7.95 10.99
CA VAL A 112 -3.16 7.01 10.02
C VAL A 112 -3.49 7.44 8.60
N LEU A 113 -2.47 7.72 7.79
CA LEU A 113 -2.62 8.09 6.38
C LEU A 113 -1.94 7.09 5.46
N SER A 114 -2.57 6.83 4.31
CA SER A 114 -1.95 6.02 3.26
C SER A 114 -1.89 6.72 1.92
N LEU A 115 -0.88 6.34 1.12
CA LEU A 115 -0.71 6.74 -0.26
C LEU A 115 -0.46 5.49 -1.11
N GLU A 116 -1.35 5.19 -2.03
CA GLU A 116 -1.44 3.89 -2.69
C GLU A 116 -1.62 3.98 -4.20
N ASP A 117 -1.20 2.93 -4.93
CA ASP A 117 -1.35 2.81 -6.40
C ASP A 117 -1.83 1.41 -6.79
N PRO A 118 -3.13 1.20 -6.75
CA PRO A 118 -4.20 1.98 -6.12
C PRO A 118 -4.55 1.47 -4.70
N VAL A 119 -5.52 2.12 -4.03
CA VAL A 119 -6.11 1.60 -2.78
C VAL A 119 -6.75 0.23 -3.04
N GLU A 120 -6.31 -0.81 -2.33
CA GLU A 120 -6.83 -2.17 -2.52
C GLU A 120 -8.13 -2.41 -1.76
N TYR A 121 -8.18 -2.02 -0.49
CA TYR A 121 -9.35 -2.13 0.38
C TYR A 121 -9.56 -0.84 1.15
N PHE A 122 -10.81 -0.45 1.33
CA PHE A 122 -11.12 0.63 2.25
C PHE A 122 -11.14 0.11 3.68
N VAL A 123 -10.43 0.81 4.54
CA VAL A 123 -10.36 0.50 5.97
C VAL A 123 -10.96 1.68 6.74
N GLU A 124 -11.90 1.37 7.61
CA GLU A 124 -12.52 2.38 8.47
C GLU A 124 -11.49 3.02 9.40
N GLY A 125 -11.55 4.32 9.54
CA GLY A 125 -10.60 5.09 10.38
C GLY A 125 -9.29 5.48 9.68
N LEU A 126 -8.98 4.95 8.48
CA LEU A 126 -7.81 5.34 7.70
C LEU A 126 -8.11 6.47 6.72
N ASN A 127 -7.20 7.42 6.64
CA ASN A 127 -7.21 8.45 5.60
C ASN A 127 -6.43 7.96 4.38
N GLN A 128 -7.12 7.29 3.46
CA GLN A 128 -6.51 6.63 2.30
C GLN A 128 -6.55 7.52 1.06
N SER A 129 -5.39 7.75 0.46
CA SER A 129 -5.25 8.51 -0.78
C SER A 129 -4.67 7.65 -1.89
N GLN A 130 -5.20 7.83 -3.09
CA GLN A 130 -4.69 7.15 -4.27
C GLN A 130 -3.95 8.11 -5.16
N VAL A 131 -2.73 7.75 -5.58
CA VAL A 131 -1.97 8.52 -6.56
C VAL A 131 -2.70 8.60 -7.92
N ARG A 132 -2.49 9.69 -8.62
CA ARG A 132 -3.03 9.96 -9.96
C ARG A 132 -1.96 10.68 -10.79
N PRO A 133 -1.01 9.94 -11.35
CA PRO A 133 0.12 10.52 -12.08
C PRO A 133 -0.32 11.38 -13.27
N GLU A 134 -1.48 11.09 -13.86
CA GLU A 134 -2.08 11.82 -14.98
C GLU A 134 -2.43 13.28 -14.66
N ILE A 135 -2.55 13.63 -13.38
CA ILE A 135 -2.76 15.02 -12.91
C ILE A 135 -1.59 15.53 -12.06
N GLY A 136 -0.43 14.84 -12.07
CA GLY A 136 0.74 15.21 -11.29
C GLY A 136 0.69 14.83 -9.79
N TYR A 137 -0.30 14.04 -9.38
CA TYR A 137 -0.41 13.54 -8.01
C TYR A 137 0.24 12.15 -7.91
N ASP A 138 1.55 12.13 -7.68
CA ASP A 138 2.39 10.95 -7.54
C ASP A 138 2.78 10.68 -6.08
N PHE A 139 3.61 9.64 -5.84
CA PHE A 139 4.08 9.30 -4.49
C PHE A 139 4.89 10.41 -3.85
N VAL A 140 5.70 11.14 -4.61
CA VAL A 140 6.54 12.23 -4.10
C VAL A 140 5.68 13.40 -3.64
N SER A 141 4.80 13.87 -4.52
CA SER A 141 3.91 14.99 -4.23
C SER A 141 2.93 14.67 -3.10
N GLY A 142 2.39 13.44 -3.11
CA GLY A 142 1.50 12.94 -2.07
C GLY A 142 2.18 12.85 -0.70
N LEU A 143 3.37 12.26 -0.63
CA LEU A 143 4.11 12.10 0.63
C LEU A 143 4.52 13.45 1.23
N ARG A 144 4.89 14.43 0.39
CA ARG A 144 5.14 15.81 0.85
C ARG A 144 3.91 16.47 1.47
N GLN A 145 2.72 16.10 1.05
CA GLN A 145 1.47 16.62 1.63
C GLN A 145 1.08 15.87 2.90
N ILE A 146 1.26 14.54 2.91
CA ILE A 146 0.92 13.69 4.07
C ILE A 146 1.67 14.14 5.32
N VAL A 147 2.97 14.41 5.25
CA VAL A 147 3.76 14.85 6.42
C VAL A 147 3.30 16.19 7.02
N ARG A 148 2.45 16.94 6.30
CA ARG A 148 1.84 18.21 6.79
C ARG A 148 0.46 17.99 7.43
N GLN A 149 -0.03 16.75 7.44
CA GLN A 149 -1.33 16.40 8.02
C GLN A 149 -1.20 15.87 9.45
N ASP A 150 -0.04 16.10 10.07
CA ASP A 150 0.26 15.63 11.45
C ASP A 150 -0.02 14.12 11.64
N PRO A 151 0.57 13.25 10.78
CA PRO A 151 0.35 11.82 10.86
C PRO A 151 1.17 11.17 11.97
N ASP A 152 0.60 10.18 12.65
CA ASP A 152 1.38 9.26 13.49
C ASP A 152 1.95 8.12 12.66
N VAL A 153 1.14 7.62 11.70
CA VAL A 153 1.48 6.50 10.84
C VAL A 153 1.26 6.87 9.38
N ILE A 154 2.27 6.62 8.56
CA ILE A 154 2.25 6.83 7.11
C ILE A 154 2.44 5.48 6.41
N MET A 155 1.51 5.07 5.56
CA MET A 155 1.76 3.98 4.62
C MET A 155 2.02 4.54 3.22
N VAL A 156 3.18 4.21 2.66
CA VAL A 156 3.50 4.41 1.24
C VAL A 156 3.42 3.05 0.56
N GLY A 157 2.49 2.86 -0.35
CA GLY A 157 2.23 1.55 -0.96
C GLY A 157 3.49 0.86 -1.46
N GLU A 158 4.37 1.62 -2.10
CA GLU A 158 5.69 1.14 -2.51
C GLU A 158 6.69 2.28 -2.71
N ILE A 159 7.98 1.96 -2.58
CA ILE A 159 9.09 2.84 -2.91
C ILE A 159 9.72 2.36 -4.21
N ARG A 160 9.56 3.15 -5.28
CA ARG A 160 10.10 2.84 -6.62
C ARG A 160 11.30 3.69 -7.01
N ASP A 161 11.41 4.88 -6.45
CA ASP A 161 12.40 5.90 -6.84
C ASP A 161 13.10 6.50 -5.62
N GLY A 162 14.22 7.19 -5.90
CA GLY A 162 15.09 7.74 -4.87
C GLY A 162 14.49 8.93 -4.12
N GLU A 163 13.59 9.70 -4.73
CA GLU A 163 12.97 10.84 -4.08
C GLU A 163 11.95 10.38 -3.04
N THR A 164 11.10 9.42 -3.40
CA THR A 164 10.17 8.75 -2.48
C THR A 164 10.94 8.07 -1.33
N ALA A 165 12.07 7.39 -1.63
CA ALA A 165 12.90 6.74 -0.61
C ALA A 165 13.44 7.74 0.42
N LYS A 166 14.00 8.86 -0.04
CA LYS A 166 14.54 9.91 0.83
C LYS A 166 13.47 10.54 1.72
N LEU A 167 12.30 10.86 1.14
CA LEU A 167 11.18 11.42 1.89
C LEU A 167 10.64 10.44 2.94
N ALA A 168 10.52 9.16 2.61
CA ALA A 168 10.08 8.13 3.54
C ALA A 168 11.05 7.94 4.72
N VAL A 169 12.37 7.91 4.43
CA VAL A 169 13.40 7.86 5.47
C VAL A 169 13.37 9.11 6.34
N GLN A 170 13.22 10.29 5.74
CA GLN A 170 13.11 11.54 6.48
C GLN A 170 11.88 11.57 7.40
N ALA A 171 10.72 11.13 6.92
CA ALA A 171 9.52 11.00 7.73
C ALA A 171 9.74 10.05 8.92
N ALA A 172 10.38 8.89 8.68
CA ALA A 172 10.72 7.95 9.74
C ALA A 172 11.67 8.53 10.81
N LEU A 173 12.59 9.40 10.41
CA LEU A 173 13.53 10.07 11.34
C LEU A 173 12.90 11.24 12.10
N THR A 174 11.81 11.82 11.58
CA THR A 174 11.13 12.99 12.16
C THR A 174 9.92 12.63 13.02
N GLY A 175 9.80 11.38 13.48
CA GLY A 175 8.83 10.99 14.49
C GLY A 175 7.64 10.15 13.98
N HIS A 176 7.63 9.73 12.72
CA HIS A 176 6.51 8.98 12.15
C HIS A 176 6.84 7.49 12.02
N ILE A 177 5.85 6.62 12.20
CA ILE A 177 5.94 5.22 11.75
C ILE A 177 5.67 5.20 10.25
N VAL A 178 6.62 4.68 9.47
CA VAL A 178 6.48 4.57 8.02
C VAL A 178 6.40 3.10 7.60
N LEU A 179 5.30 2.72 6.99
CA LEU A 179 5.10 1.38 6.42
C LEU A 179 5.23 1.45 4.90
N SER A 180 6.02 0.56 4.29
CA SER A 180 6.11 0.53 2.83
C SER A 180 6.54 -0.83 2.29
N THR A 181 6.44 -0.98 0.96
CA THR A 181 7.04 -2.11 0.26
C THR A 181 8.24 -1.69 -0.57
N LEU A 182 9.16 -2.63 -0.74
CA LEU A 182 10.31 -2.49 -1.61
C LEU A 182 10.48 -3.77 -2.44
N HIS A 183 10.89 -3.63 -3.68
CA HIS A 183 11.15 -4.78 -4.55
C HIS A 183 12.59 -5.28 -4.41
N THR A 184 12.81 -6.17 -3.43
CA THR A 184 14.07 -6.91 -3.26
C THR A 184 13.80 -8.39 -3.05
N ASN A 185 14.79 -9.24 -3.32
CA ASN A 185 14.65 -10.69 -3.22
C ASN A 185 14.63 -11.21 -1.78
N ASN A 186 15.21 -10.46 -0.85
CA ASN A 186 15.29 -10.78 0.57
C ASN A 186 15.36 -9.49 1.41
N SER A 187 15.25 -9.61 2.73
CA SER A 187 15.30 -8.48 3.65
C SER A 187 16.66 -7.78 3.68
N ILE A 188 17.77 -8.52 3.57
CA ILE A 188 19.12 -7.95 3.57
C ILE A 188 19.32 -7.03 2.36
N GLY A 189 18.75 -7.39 1.20
CA GLY A 189 18.80 -6.59 -0.03
C GLY A 189 18.10 -5.22 0.06
N VAL A 190 17.32 -4.96 1.09
CA VAL A 190 16.68 -3.66 1.32
C VAL A 190 17.72 -2.55 1.51
N VAL A 191 18.75 -2.81 2.32
CA VAL A 191 19.80 -1.81 2.63
C VAL A 191 20.54 -1.35 1.38
N PRO A 192 21.20 -2.22 0.59
CA PRO A 192 21.88 -1.78 -0.64
C PRO A 192 20.89 -1.14 -1.63
N ARG A 193 19.64 -1.61 -1.71
CA ARG A 193 18.64 -1.00 -2.59
C ARG A 193 18.31 0.44 -2.23
N LEU A 194 18.16 0.76 -0.94
CA LEU A 194 17.96 2.14 -0.48
C LEU A 194 19.19 3.01 -0.75
N ILE A 195 20.40 2.47 -0.60
CA ILE A 195 21.65 3.17 -0.93
C ILE A 195 21.71 3.46 -2.44
N ASP A 196 21.40 2.50 -3.29
CA ASP A 196 21.32 2.67 -4.76
C ASP A 196 20.29 3.75 -5.17
N MET A 197 19.23 3.90 -4.39
CA MET A 197 18.23 4.97 -4.54
C MET A 197 18.73 6.33 -4.01
N GLY A 198 19.95 6.41 -3.49
CA GLY A 198 20.58 7.63 -3.03
C GLY A 198 20.19 8.04 -1.60
N VAL A 199 19.76 7.08 -0.78
CA VAL A 199 19.63 7.29 0.67
C VAL A 199 21.02 7.19 1.31
N GLU A 200 21.35 8.14 2.16
CA GLU A 200 22.62 8.17 2.87
C GLU A 200 22.75 6.98 3.83
N PRO A 201 23.82 6.17 3.76
CA PRO A 201 23.96 4.95 4.55
C PRO A 201 23.85 5.15 6.06
N PHE A 202 24.35 6.28 6.58
CA PHE A 202 24.35 6.58 8.01
C PHE A 202 22.95 6.85 8.59
N LEU A 203 21.95 7.13 7.74
CA LEU A 203 20.56 7.34 8.17
C LEU A 203 19.81 6.01 8.39
N LEU A 204 20.23 4.94 7.72
CA LEU A 204 19.50 3.67 7.70
C LEU A 204 19.40 2.99 9.09
N PRO A 205 20.48 2.92 9.91
CA PRO A 205 20.38 2.28 11.22
C PRO A 205 19.38 2.95 12.17
N SER A 206 19.19 4.26 12.03
CA SER A 206 18.28 5.03 12.88
C SER A 206 16.85 5.09 12.33
N SER A 207 16.67 4.79 11.05
CA SER A 207 15.35 4.85 10.41
C SER A 207 14.68 3.49 10.22
N LEU A 208 15.44 2.38 10.12
CA LEU A 208 14.89 1.05 9.85
C LEU A 208 14.58 0.30 11.15
N ASN A 209 13.31 0.02 11.40
CA ASN A 209 12.85 -0.79 12.53
C ASN A 209 12.76 -2.27 12.19
N LEU A 210 12.26 -2.58 10.99
CA LEU A 210 12.07 -3.96 10.53
C LEU A 210 12.16 -4.04 9.00
N MET A 211 12.81 -5.09 8.53
CA MET A 211 12.84 -5.50 7.13
C MET A 211 12.33 -6.94 7.02
N LEU A 212 11.13 -7.11 6.49
CA LEU A 212 10.45 -8.39 6.36
C LEU A 212 10.46 -8.86 4.91
N SER A 213 11.01 -10.04 4.64
CA SER A 213 10.90 -10.67 3.32
C SER A 213 9.90 -11.82 3.36
N GLN A 214 8.97 -11.82 2.42
CA GLN A 214 7.80 -12.69 2.45
C GLN A 214 7.68 -13.57 1.21
N ARG A 215 7.27 -14.81 1.44
CA ARG A 215 6.87 -15.81 0.44
C ARG A 215 5.64 -16.55 0.96
N LEU A 216 4.70 -16.86 0.06
CA LEU A 216 3.61 -17.77 0.39
C LEU A 216 4.04 -19.21 0.16
N VAL A 217 3.73 -20.06 1.12
CA VAL A 217 3.90 -21.52 1.03
C VAL A 217 2.53 -22.18 1.07
N ARG A 218 2.44 -23.41 0.51
CA ARG A 218 1.23 -24.23 0.57
C ARG A 218 1.28 -25.17 1.75
#